data_8f8f125f756d314332e322ecb666346f
#
_entry.id   8f8f125f756d314332e322ecb666346f
#
_cell.length_a   1.000
_cell.length_b   1.000
_cell.length_c   1.000
_cell.angle_alpha   90.00
_cell.angle_beta   90.00
_cell.angle_gamma   90.00
#
_symmetry.space_group_name_H-M   'P 1'
#
loop_
_entity.id
_entity.type
_entity.pdbx_description
1 polymer ?
#
loop_
_entity_poly.entity_id
_entity_poly.type
_entity_poly.pdbx_seq_one_letter_code
_entity_poly.pdbx_strand_id
1 'polypeptide(L)'
;MKSLPNYLQAQRKRLALSQEEVGFLLGLNGMNKGNKVCRDETFAREPSLLDALAYEVVYGRPVSELFAGLHQQAQQRVAERAKVLSFRKARNPDPRRKQTIIQLAESANVNPNNS
;
A
#
# COMPACT_ATOMS: atom_id res chain seq x y z
N MET A 1 -15.40 -10.00 8.24
CA MET A 1 -14.04 -9.92 7.65
C MET A 1 -13.40 -8.60 8.06
N LYS A 2 -12.19 -8.67 8.56
CA LYS A 2 -11.49 -7.45 8.97
C LYS A 2 -10.90 -6.72 7.77
N SER A 3 -11.14 -5.43 7.70
CA SER A 3 -10.50 -4.58 6.71
C SER A 3 -9.02 -4.41 7.05
N LEU A 4 -8.19 -4.28 6.02
CA LEU A 4 -6.79 -3.97 6.22
C LEU A 4 -6.64 -2.50 6.64
N PRO A 5 -5.74 -2.18 7.59
CA PRO A 5 -5.61 -0.80 8.04
C PRO A 5 -5.19 0.15 6.92
N ASN A 6 -5.84 1.30 6.85
CA ASN A 6 -5.32 2.44 6.11
C ASN A 6 -5.54 3.70 6.96
N TYR A 7 -4.86 4.75 6.60
CA TYR A 7 -4.86 5.98 7.38
C TYR A 7 -5.42 7.16 6.59
N LEU A 8 -6.20 6.89 5.55
CA LEU A 8 -6.76 7.92 4.69
C LEU A 8 -7.67 8.88 5.46
N GLN A 9 -8.60 8.33 6.24
CA GLN A 9 -9.53 9.16 7.01
C GLN A 9 -8.80 10.02 8.03
N ALA A 10 -7.82 9.44 8.74
CA ALA A 10 -7.07 10.18 9.75
C ALA A 10 -6.32 11.36 9.14
N GLN A 11 -5.69 11.15 7.99
CA GLN A 11 -4.96 12.20 7.31
C GLN A 11 -5.89 13.27 6.75
N ARG A 12 -7.04 12.86 6.21
CA ARG A 12 -8.03 13.81 5.73
C ARG A 12 -8.52 14.71 6.85
N LYS A 13 -8.82 14.12 8.00
CA LYS A 13 -9.29 14.88 9.18
C LYS A 13 -8.20 15.79 9.72
N ARG A 14 -6.95 15.36 9.69
CA ARG A 14 -5.81 16.18 10.12
C ARG A 14 -5.74 17.47 9.31
N LEU A 15 -6.05 17.40 8.02
CA LEU A 15 -6.00 18.55 7.12
C LEU A 15 -7.33 19.31 7.05
N ALA A 16 -8.34 18.86 7.79
CA ALA A 16 -9.67 19.49 7.83
C ALA A 16 -10.35 19.53 6.45
N LEU A 17 -10.12 18.51 5.63
CA LEU A 17 -10.73 18.40 4.31
C LEU A 17 -11.97 17.51 4.37
N SER A 18 -12.98 17.85 3.56
CA SER A 18 -14.13 16.99 3.37
C SER A 18 -13.79 15.89 2.36
N GLN A 19 -14.58 14.82 2.38
CA GLN A 19 -14.44 13.75 1.38
C GLN A 19 -14.64 14.29 -0.03
N GLU A 20 -15.58 15.19 -0.21
CA GLU A 20 -15.86 15.82 -1.52
C GLU A 20 -14.65 16.63 -2.00
N GLU A 21 -14.03 17.38 -1.11
CA GLU A 21 -12.84 18.17 -1.44
C GLU A 21 -11.67 17.28 -1.84
N VAL A 22 -11.46 16.20 -1.10
CA VAL A 22 -10.40 15.24 -1.45
C VAL A 22 -10.70 14.60 -2.81
N GLY A 23 -11.94 14.20 -3.05
CA GLY A 23 -12.33 13.65 -4.35
C GLY A 23 -12.04 14.60 -5.49
N PHE A 24 -12.30 15.88 -5.30
CA PHE A 24 -11.98 16.90 -6.28
C PHE A 24 -10.46 16.99 -6.52
N LEU A 25 -9.69 17.01 -5.43
CA LEU A 25 -8.22 17.09 -5.51
C LEU A 25 -7.61 15.86 -6.21
N LEU A 26 -8.22 14.70 -6.04
CA LEU A 26 -7.78 13.48 -6.72
C LEU A 26 -8.10 13.49 -8.23
N GLY A 27 -8.90 14.44 -8.67
CA GLY A 27 -9.33 14.48 -10.06
C GLY A 27 -10.48 13.56 -10.38
N LEU A 28 -11.22 13.10 -9.38
CA LEU A 28 -12.38 12.25 -9.60
C LEU A 28 -13.50 13.04 -10.26
N ASN A 29 -14.19 12.40 -11.19
CA ASN A 29 -15.28 13.03 -11.93
C ASN A 29 -16.64 12.62 -11.37
N GLY A 30 -17.65 13.45 -11.67
CA GLY A 30 -19.03 13.12 -11.36
C GLY A 30 -19.51 13.73 -10.06
N MET A 31 -20.74 13.39 -9.69
CA MET A 31 -21.43 13.97 -8.56
C MET A 31 -21.14 13.25 -7.24
N ASN A 32 -20.47 12.10 -7.31
CA ASN A 32 -20.25 11.24 -6.12
C ASN A 32 -18.78 11.12 -5.75
N LYS A 33 -18.04 12.22 -5.90
CA LYS A 33 -16.59 12.22 -5.57
C LYS A 33 -16.33 11.85 -4.11
N GLY A 34 -17.10 12.47 -3.20
CA GLY A 34 -16.96 12.18 -1.77
C GLY A 34 -17.30 10.75 -1.43
N ASN A 35 -18.27 10.17 -2.14
CA ASN A 35 -18.65 8.78 -1.93
C ASN A 35 -17.52 7.82 -2.33
N LYS A 36 -16.81 8.12 -3.40
CA LYS A 36 -15.65 7.30 -3.81
C LYS A 36 -14.57 7.36 -2.76
N VAL A 37 -14.28 8.55 -2.23
CA VAL A 37 -13.30 8.71 -1.13
C VAL A 37 -13.76 7.93 0.11
N CYS A 38 -15.03 8.02 0.45
CA CYS A 38 -15.60 7.27 1.57
C CYS A 38 -15.37 5.78 1.39
N ARG A 39 -15.58 5.26 0.19
CA ARG A 39 -15.38 3.84 -0.10
C ARG A 39 -13.91 3.44 -0.04
N ASP A 40 -13.00 4.33 -0.43
CA ASP A 40 -11.57 4.10 -0.24
C ASP A 40 -11.21 4.03 1.24
N GLU A 41 -11.76 4.94 2.05
CA GLU A 41 -11.50 5.00 3.49
C GLU A 41 -12.05 3.78 4.23
N THR A 42 -13.13 3.20 3.72
CA THR A 42 -13.81 2.06 4.36
C THR A 42 -13.51 0.71 3.69
N PHE A 43 -12.57 0.68 2.76
CA PHE A 43 -12.17 -0.53 2.04
C PHE A 43 -13.26 -1.12 1.13
N ALA A 44 -14.30 -0.36 0.83
CA ALA A 44 -15.32 -0.80 -0.12
C ALA A 44 -14.83 -0.65 -1.56
N ARG A 45 -13.71 0.03 -1.75
CA ARG A 45 -13.05 0.22 -3.04
C ARG A 45 -11.54 0.20 -2.84
N GLU A 46 -10.83 -0.43 -3.77
CA GLU A 46 -9.37 -0.34 -3.82
C GLU A 46 -9.00 0.75 -4.83
N PRO A 47 -8.31 1.82 -4.40
CA PRO A 47 -7.95 2.89 -5.33
C PRO A 47 -7.02 2.40 -6.44
N SER A 48 -7.12 3.01 -7.61
CA SER A 48 -6.15 2.80 -8.68
C SER A 48 -4.77 3.30 -8.21
N LEU A 49 -3.74 2.87 -8.90
CA LEU A 49 -2.38 3.36 -8.59
C LEU A 49 -2.31 4.89 -8.70
N LEU A 50 -2.93 5.46 -9.72
CA LEU A 50 -2.93 6.92 -9.88
C LEU A 50 -3.62 7.60 -8.70
N ASP A 51 -4.76 7.08 -8.26
CA ASP A 51 -5.47 7.64 -7.12
C ASP A 51 -4.64 7.50 -5.84
N ALA A 52 -3.96 6.36 -5.65
CA ALA A 52 -3.10 6.14 -4.49
C ALA A 52 -1.96 7.16 -4.47
N LEU A 53 -1.33 7.41 -5.61
CA LEU A 53 -0.27 8.42 -5.71
C LEU A 53 -0.82 9.83 -5.48
N ALA A 54 -2.04 10.10 -5.92
CA ALA A 54 -2.70 11.38 -5.68
C ALA A 54 -2.98 11.59 -4.18
N TYR A 55 -3.40 10.54 -3.48
CA TYR A 55 -3.53 10.60 -2.02
C TYR A 55 -2.19 10.95 -1.36
N GLU A 56 -1.11 10.37 -1.84
CA GLU A 56 0.23 10.68 -1.32
C GLU A 56 0.55 12.16 -1.47
N VAL A 57 0.22 12.74 -2.63
CA VAL A 57 0.46 14.17 -2.90
C VAL A 57 -0.40 15.03 -1.97
N VAL A 58 -1.69 14.71 -1.85
CA VAL A 58 -2.62 15.51 -1.05
C VAL A 58 -2.24 15.47 0.42
N TYR A 59 -1.93 14.29 0.95
CA TYR A 59 -1.68 14.13 2.39
C TYR A 59 -0.23 14.30 2.78
N GLY A 60 0.70 14.32 1.82
CA GLY A 60 2.12 14.46 2.12
C GLY A 60 2.69 13.26 2.87
N ARG A 61 2.12 12.07 2.66
CA ARG A 61 2.56 10.84 3.30
C ARG A 61 2.73 9.77 2.23
N PRO A 62 3.73 8.88 2.36
CA PRO A 62 3.93 7.84 1.35
C PRO A 62 2.77 6.85 1.28
N VAL A 63 2.55 6.31 0.09
CA VAL A 63 1.52 5.29 -0.14
C VAL A 63 1.66 4.12 0.83
N SER A 64 2.91 3.70 1.10
CA SER A 64 3.17 2.59 2.02
C SER A 64 2.67 2.87 3.44
N GLU A 65 2.67 4.13 3.85
CA GLU A 65 2.14 4.55 5.15
C GLU A 65 0.63 4.69 5.12
N LEU A 66 0.10 5.33 4.05
CA LEU A 66 -1.34 5.53 3.91
C LEU A 66 -2.09 4.21 3.83
N PHE A 67 -1.51 3.23 3.14
CA PHE A 67 -2.12 1.90 2.94
C PHE A 67 -1.26 0.83 3.60
N ALA A 68 -0.94 1.03 4.87
CA ALA A 68 0.00 0.17 5.60
C ALA A 68 -0.40 -1.31 5.59
N GLY A 69 -1.70 -1.60 5.71
CA GLY A 69 -2.18 -2.98 5.69
C GLY A 69 -1.95 -3.66 4.35
N LEU A 70 -2.24 -2.96 3.25
CA LEU A 70 -2.00 -3.48 1.91
C LEU A 70 -0.50 -3.61 1.64
N HIS A 71 0.28 -2.65 2.11
CA HIS A 71 1.74 -2.70 1.97
C HIS A 71 2.32 -3.92 2.66
N GLN A 72 1.85 -4.19 3.88
CA GLN A 72 2.28 -5.38 4.64
C GLN A 72 1.88 -6.67 3.91
N GLN A 73 0.68 -6.71 3.36
CA GLN A 73 0.22 -7.86 2.57
C GLN A 73 1.13 -8.08 1.36
N ALA A 74 1.50 -7.00 0.67
CA ALA A 74 2.40 -7.09 -0.48
C ALA A 74 3.78 -7.60 -0.06
N GLN A 75 4.31 -7.11 1.06
CA GLN A 75 5.59 -7.57 1.59
C GLN A 75 5.57 -9.07 1.88
N GLN A 76 4.52 -9.55 2.52
CA GLN A 76 4.38 -10.97 2.83
C GLN A 76 4.28 -11.82 1.57
N ARG A 77 3.50 -11.36 0.60
CA ARG A 77 3.35 -12.06 -0.68
C ARG A 77 4.70 -12.20 -1.38
N VAL A 78 5.45 -11.11 -1.47
CA VAL A 78 6.76 -11.11 -2.12
C VAL A 78 7.73 -12.02 -1.37
N ALA A 79 7.75 -11.93 -0.03
CA ALA A 79 8.64 -12.75 0.79
C ALA A 79 8.36 -14.24 0.64
N GLU A 80 7.09 -14.63 0.64
CA GLU A 80 6.70 -16.04 0.47
C GLU A 80 7.12 -16.56 -0.90
N ARG A 81 6.92 -15.77 -1.94
CA ARG A 81 7.32 -16.18 -3.29
C ARG A 81 8.83 -16.18 -3.46
N ALA A 82 9.53 -15.28 -2.77
CA ALA A 82 11.00 -15.29 -2.76
C ALA A 82 11.54 -16.56 -2.11
N LYS A 83 10.89 -17.04 -1.05
CA LYS A 83 11.25 -18.34 -0.44
C LYS A 83 11.13 -19.46 -1.44
N VAL A 84 10.05 -19.51 -2.21
CA VAL A 84 9.88 -20.52 -3.25
C VAL A 84 10.99 -20.40 -4.29
N LEU A 85 11.30 -19.18 -4.73
CA LEU A 85 12.38 -18.97 -5.70
C LEU A 85 13.73 -19.41 -5.18
N SER A 86 13.99 -19.26 -3.88
CA SER A 86 15.28 -19.62 -3.28
C SER A 86 15.57 -21.11 -3.38
N PHE A 87 14.52 -21.94 -3.50
CA PHE A 87 14.66 -23.39 -3.65
C PHE A 87 14.74 -23.86 -5.10
N ARG A 88 14.51 -22.97 -6.06
CA ARG A 88 14.56 -23.32 -7.47
C ARG A 88 15.98 -23.15 -7.99
N LYS A 89 16.36 -24.05 -8.91
CA LYS A 89 17.66 -23.95 -9.55
C LYS A 89 17.74 -22.65 -10.36
N ALA A 90 18.76 -21.85 -10.09
CA ALA A 90 18.96 -20.58 -10.77
C ALA A 90 19.49 -20.78 -12.18
N ARG A 91 18.90 -20.09 -13.15
CA ARG A 91 19.42 -20.01 -14.51
C ARG A 91 20.53 -18.98 -14.58
N ASN A 92 20.44 -17.95 -13.75
CA ASN A 92 21.44 -16.89 -13.70
C ASN A 92 22.28 -17.05 -12.43
N PRO A 93 23.61 -17.32 -12.57
CA PRO A 93 24.48 -17.54 -11.42
C PRO A 93 24.94 -16.24 -10.73
N ASP A 94 24.46 -15.07 -11.14
CA ASP A 94 24.88 -13.80 -10.56
C ASP A 94 24.61 -13.77 -9.05
N PRO A 95 25.65 -13.55 -8.22
CA PRO A 95 25.47 -13.51 -6.76
C PRO A 95 24.49 -12.43 -6.29
N ARG A 96 24.33 -11.35 -7.05
CA ARG A 96 23.38 -10.28 -6.70
C ARG A 96 21.95 -10.80 -6.69
N ARG A 97 21.61 -11.68 -7.63
CA ARG A 97 20.29 -12.29 -7.70
C ARG A 97 20.00 -13.11 -6.43
N LYS A 98 20.95 -13.95 -6.04
CA LYS A 98 20.80 -14.79 -4.84
C LYS A 98 20.63 -13.94 -3.60
N GLN A 99 21.46 -12.91 -3.45
CA GLN A 99 21.39 -12.02 -2.31
C GLN A 99 20.05 -11.27 -2.26
N THR A 100 19.56 -10.80 -3.40
CA THR A 100 18.25 -10.14 -3.49
C THR A 100 17.15 -11.05 -3.03
N ILE A 101 17.12 -12.29 -3.52
CA ILE A 101 16.08 -13.25 -3.18
C ILE A 101 16.10 -13.57 -1.67
N ILE A 102 17.30 -13.75 -1.10
CA ILE A 102 17.44 -14.00 0.33
C ILE A 102 16.91 -12.83 1.15
N GLN A 103 17.26 -11.62 0.77
CA GLN A 103 16.79 -10.42 1.47
C GLN A 103 15.28 -10.29 1.42
N LEU A 104 14.68 -10.54 0.26
CA LEU A 104 13.23 -10.47 0.11
C LEU A 104 12.54 -11.55 0.93
N ALA A 105 13.10 -12.76 0.96
CA ALA A 105 12.52 -13.87 1.73
C ALA A 105 12.56 -13.58 3.23
N GLU A 106 13.56 -12.87 3.70
CA GLU A 106 13.71 -12.51 5.11
C GLU A 106 12.90 -11.30 5.53
N SER A 107 12.48 -10.47 4.57
CA SER A 107 11.82 -9.20 4.87
C SER A 107 10.51 -9.37 5.62
N ALA A 108 9.78 -10.45 5.41
CA ALA A 108 8.52 -10.73 6.12
C ALA A 108 8.74 -11.17 7.56
N ASN A 109 9.97 -11.52 7.93
CA ASN A 109 10.30 -11.92 9.30
C ASN A 109 10.60 -10.72 10.19
N VAL A 110 10.71 -9.55 9.60
CA VAL A 110 10.92 -8.33 10.37
C VAL A 110 9.58 -7.90 10.96
N ASN A 111 9.46 -8.01 12.26
CA ASN A 111 8.27 -7.57 12.96
C ASN A 111 8.47 -6.09 13.32
N PRO A 112 7.69 -5.18 12.77
CA PRO A 112 7.85 -3.75 13.05
C PRO A 112 7.64 -3.41 14.53
N ASN A 113 6.97 -4.28 15.28
CA ASN A 113 6.75 -4.07 16.69
C ASN A 113 7.93 -4.50 17.56
N ASN A 114 8.96 -5.08 16.97
CA ASN A 114 10.17 -5.53 17.67
C ASN A 114 11.35 -4.61 17.45
N SER A 115 11.12 -3.48 16.82
CA SER A 115 12.17 -2.49 16.62
C SER A 115 12.48 -1.74 17.90
#